data_c7936f9af69a03a2710e38cb58b27f6d
#
_entry.id   c7936f9af69a03a2710e38cb58b27f6d
#
_cell.length_a   1.000
_cell.length_b   1.000
_cell.length_c   1.000
_cell.angle_alpha   90.00
_cell.angle_beta   90.00
_cell.angle_gamma   90.00
#
_symmetry.space_group_name_H-M   'P 1'
#
loop_
_entity.id
_entity.type
_entity.pdbx_description
1 polymer ?
#
loop_
_entity_poly.entity_id
_entity_poly.type
_entity_poly.pdbx_seq_one_letter_code
_entity_poly.pdbx_strand_id
1 'polypeptide(L)'
;MKADAPSTAAQGFGNVVHVLADEVASGRPPADLAVLMERLDSVWDALAFDAPWKSRQEKDNARAALERFLRWHTTDRGGRTAVATEHDFDVTLDAGEYAVRIRGSMDRVEADPQGRAYVVDFKTGKGAPTRDEVARHPQLAVYQLAVREGAVDEVFEGRRPEPGGAELVQLRQGAAQRDGGDAVPKIQAQEALSAGSSGAWVGDLLATAAGRVLDERFAPATGEHCKRCSFRSSCSALPEGRQTVE
;
A
#
# COMPACT_ATOMS: atom_id res chain seq x y z
N MET A 1 -24.60 1.67 1.95
CA MET A 1 -24.50 1.07 0.61
C MET A 1 -23.32 1.71 -0.09
N LYS A 2 -22.21 0.97 -0.29
CA LYS A 2 -21.14 1.40 -1.20
C LYS A 2 -21.72 1.27 -2.59
N ALA A 3 -21.92 2.37 -3.30
CA ALA A 3 -22.13 2.30 -4.73
C ALA A 3 -20.83 1.71 -5.31
N ASP A 4 -20.89 0.51 -5.89
CA ASP A 4 -19.79 -0.06 -6.65
C ASP A 4 -19.51 0.88 -7.81
N ALA A 5 -18.57 1.79 -7.61
CA ALA A 5 -18.00 2.51 -8.75
C ALA A 5 -17.30 1.45 -9.62
N PRO A 6 -17.55 1.43 -10.94
CA PRO A 6 -16.84 0.51 -11.82
C PRO A 6 -15.35 0.67 -11.59
N SER A 7 -14.64 -0.46 -11.48
CA SER A 7 -13.19 -0.46 -11.30
C SER A 7 -12.57 0.42 -12.38
N THR A 8 -11.91 1.49 -11.99
CA THR A 8 -11.28 2.37 -12.96
C THR A 8 -10.12 1.61 -13.61
N ALA A 9 -9.77 1.93 -14.87
CA ALA A 9 -8.61 1.36 -15.54
C ALA A 9 -7.32 1.49 -14.68
N ALA A 10 -7.26 2.52 -13.82
CA ALA A 10 -6.16 2.71 -12.88
C ALA A 10 -6.13 1.65 -11.75
N GLN A 11 -7.29 1.22 -11.25
CA GLN A 11 -7.38 0.13 -10.27
C GLN A 11 -7.04 -1.21 -10.92
N GLY A 12 -7.54 -1.46 -12.13
CA GLY A 12 -7.19 -2.66 -12.90
C GLY A 12 -5.71 -2.74 -13.19
N PHE A 13 -5.08 -1.64 -13.59
CA PHE A 13 -3.64 -1.54 -13.77
C PHE A 13 -2.87 -1.88 -12.47
N GLY A 14 -3.27 -1.31 -11.34
CA GLY A 14 -2.66 -1.58 -10.04
C GLY A 14 -2.71 -3.07 -9.72
N ASN A 15 -3.89 -3.68 -9.79
CA ASN A 15 -4.08 -5.10 -9.48
C ASN A 15 -3.21 -6.01 -10.36
N VAL A 16 -3.13 -5.75 -11.66
CA VAL A 16 -2.29 -6.56 -12.57
C VAL A 16 -0.81 -6.46 -12.19
N VAL A 17 -0.31 -5.27 -11.87
CA VAL A 17 1.09 -5.09 -11.48
C VAL A 17 1.39 -5.81 -10.15
N HIS A 18 0.48 -5.76 -9.17
CA HIS A 18 0.63 -6.49 -7.91
C HIS A 18 0.67 -8.00 -8.12
N VAL A 19 -0.27 -8.56 -8.90
CA VAL A 19 -0.28 -9.99 -9.21
C VAL A 19 1.02 -10.44 -9.89
N LEU A 20 1.53 -9.68 -10.87
CA LEU A 20 2.77 -10.00 -11.54
C LEU A 20 3.99 -9.88 -10.60
N ALA A 21 3.97 -8.94 -9.68
CA ALA A 21 5.02 -8.77 -8.67
C ALA A 21 5.04 -9.97 -7.69
N ASP A 22 3.87 -10.43 -7.26
CA ASP A 22 3.72 -11.62 -6.41
C ASP A 22 4.21 -12.89 -7.13
N GLU A 23 3.78 -13.11 -8.37
CA GLU A 23 4.20 -14.27 -9.16
C GLU A 23 5.73 -14.35 -9.31
N VAL A 24 6.40 -13.22 -9.59
CA VAL A 24 7.87 -13.14 -9.69
C VAL A 24 8.51 -13.43 -8.33
N ALA A 25 7.99 -12.85 -7.27
CA ALA A 25 8.52 -13.04 -5.93
C ALA A 25 8.36 -14.48 -5.43
N SER A 26 7.32 -15.18 -5.90
CA SER A 26 7.09 -16.62 -5.67
C SER A 26 7.94 -17.53 -6.57
N GLY A 27 8.78 -16.96 -7.44
CA GLY A 27 9.62 -17.72 -8.37
C GLY A 27 8.87 -18.30 -9.59
N ARG A 28 7.66 -17.83 -9.87
CA ARG A 28 6.79 -18.25 -10.98
C ARG A 28 6.17 -17.02 -11.66
N PRO A 29 6.56 -16.60 -12.79
CA PRO A 29 7.62 -16.97 -13.73
C PRO A 29 9.02 -16.46 -13.35
N PRO A 30 10.05 -16.74 -14.17
CA PRO A 30 11.34 -16.10 -13.97
C PRO A 30 11.21 -14.57 -14.04
N ALA A 31 12.10 -13.86 -13.35
CA ALA A 31 12.13 -12.39 -13.30
C ALA A 31 12.60 -11.83 -14.67
N ASP A 32 11.79 -11.99 -15.69
CA ASP A 32 12.03 -11.58 -17.07
C ASP A 32 10.93 -10.66 -17.57
N LEU A 33 11.32 -9.49 -18.08
CA LEU A 33 10.38 -8.48 -18.54
C LEU A 33 9.52 -8.95 -19.73
N ALA A 34 10.08 -9.72 -20.66
CA ALA A 34 9.33 -10.17 -21.83
C ALA A 34 8.19 -11.11 -21.41
N VAL A 35 8.46 -12.01 -20.47
CA VAL A 35 7.45 -12.92 -19.90
C VAL A 35 6.36 -12.15 -19.15
N LEU A 36 6.73 -11.14 -18.36
CA LEU A 36 5.78 -10.29 -17.65
C LEU A 36 4.92 -9.46 -18.61
N MET A 37 5.51 -8.95 -19.69
CA MET A 37 4.77 -8.20 -20.70
C MET A 37 3.81 -9.10 -21.49
N GLU A 38 4.18 -10.34 -21.82
CA GLU A 38 3.27 -11.30 -22.44
C GLU A 38 2.06 -11.59 -21.55
N ARG A 39 2.28 -11.78 -20.24
CA ARG A 39 1.18 -11.96 -19.28
C ARG A 39 0.31 -10.71 -19.15
N LEU A 40 0.93 -9.54 -19.08
CA LEU A 40 0.21 -8.28 -19.07
C LEU A 40 -0.68 -8.15 -20.31
N ASP A 41 -0.15 -8.50 -21.48
CA ASP A 41 -0.86 -8.43 -22.75
C ASP A 41 -2.09 -9.35 -22.78
N SER A 42 -1.98 -10.53 -22.19
CA SER A 42 -3.09 -11.50 -22.14
C SER A 42 -4.32 -11.01 -21.37
N VAL A 43 -4.15 -10.05 -20.44
CA VAL A 43 -5.26 -9.50 -19.63
C VAL A 43 -5.57 -8.04 -19.97
N TRP A 44 -4.74 -7.39 -20.82
CA TRP A 44 -4.83 -5.96 -21.07
C TRP A 44 -6.14 -5.52 -21.70
N ASP A 45 -6.66 -6.32 -22.63
CA ASP A 45 -7.89 -6.00 -23.35
C ASP A 45 -9.14 -6.08 -22.45
N ALA A 46 -9.05 -6.75 -21.30
CA ALA A 46 -10.11 -6.77 -20.30
C ALA A 46 -10.20 -5.47 -19.49
N LEU A 47 -9.17 -4.60 -19.57
CA LEU A 47 -9.16 -3.30 -18.89
C LEU A 47 -9.92 -2.26 -19.73
N ALA A 48 -10.95 -1.67 -19.14
CA ALA A 48 -11.75 -0.64 -19.80
C ALA A 48 -11.03 0.72 -19.78
N PHE A 49 -10.57 1.19 -20.93
CA PHE A 49 -10.00 2.53 -21.12
C PHE A 49 -10.95 3.43 -21.90
N ASP A 50 -11.04 4.70 -21.51
CA ASP A 50 -11.93 5.68 -22.15
C ASP A 50 -11.54 5.99 -23.61
N ALA A 51 -10.26 5.75 -23.98
CA ALA A 51 -9.74 6.00 -25.32
C ALA A 51 -8.52 5.12 -25.66
N PRO A 52 -8.32 4.76 -26.94
CA PRO A 52 -7.20 3.92 -27.35
C PRO A 52 -5.80 4.51 -27.06
N TRP A 53 -5.65 5.83 -27.14
CA TRP A 53 -4.38 6.50 -26.82
C TRP A 53 -4.05 6.39 -25.34
N LYS A 54 -5.07 6.41 -24.45
CA LYS A 54 -4.93 6.28 -23.02
C LYS A 54 -4.51 4.84 -22.66
N SER A 55 -5.10 3.84 -23.34
CA SER A 55 -4.68 2.44 -23.19
C SER A 55 -3.21 2.26 -23.53
N ARG A 56 -2.73 2.81 -24.67
CA ARG A 56 -1.31 2.75 -25.04
C ARG A 56 -0.40 3.40 -24.01
N GLN A 57 -0.74 4.62 -23.58
CA GLN A 57 0.03 5.33 -22.55
C GLN A 57 0.11 4.57 -21.23
N GLU A 58 -1.00 3.99 -20.77
CA GLU A 58 -1.01 3.21 -19.54
C GLU A 58 -0.24 1.88 -19.68
N LYS A 59 -0.21 1.29 -20.89
CA LYS A 59 0.62 0.11 -21.18
C LYS A 59 2.12 0.42 -21.11
N ASP A 60 2.55 1.58 -21.63
CA ASP A 60 3.93 2.05 -21.49
C ASP A 60 4.29 2.31 -20.03
N ASN A 61 3.38 2.90 -19.27
CA ASN A 61 3.53 3.08 -17.82
C ASN A 61 3.64 1.74 -17.06
N ALA A 62 2.85 0.73 -17.45
CA ALA A 62 2.91 -0.62 -16.89
C ALA A 62 4.26 -1.27 -17.16
N ARG A 63 4.74 -1.18 -18.39
CA ARG A 63 6.07 -1.68 -18.77
C ARG A 63 7.16 -1.03 -17.89
N ALA A 64 7.17 0.29 -17.78
CA ALA A 64 8.15 1.00 -16.96
C ALA A 64 8.05 0.63 -15.46
N ALA A 65 6.84 0.40 -14.96
CA ALA A 65 6.63 -0.05 -13.56
C ALA A 65 7.19 -1.46 -13.33
N LEU A 66 6.98 -2.39 -14.28
CA LEU A 66 7.52 -3.75 -14.21
C LEU A 66 9.06 -3.77 -14.34
N GLU A 67 9.62 -2.93 -15.20
CA GLU A 67 11.09 -2.76 -15.32
C GLU A 67 11.69 -2.28 -13.98
N ARG A 68 11.08 -1.29 -13.34
CA ARG A 68 11.49 -0.81 -12.01
C ARG A 68 11.35 -1.87 -10.94
N PHE A 69 10.23 -2.61 -10.95
CA PHE A 69 10.02 -3.71 -10.03
C PHE A 69 11.09 -4.79 -10.17
N LEU A 70 11.39 -5.26 -11.38
CA LEU A 70 12.40 -6.28 -11.63
C LEU A 70 13.78 -5.84 -11.16
N ARG A 71 14.16 -4.59 -11.45
CA ARG A 71 15.43 -4.02 -10.99
C ARG A 71 15.48 -3.95 -9.47
N TRP A 72 14.41 -3.48 -8.83
CA TRP A 72 14.30 -3.46 -7.37
C TRP A 72 14.37 -4.86 -6.78
N HIS A 73 13.65 -5.82 -7.38
CA HIS A 73 13.57 -7.21 -6.91
C HIS A 73 14.92 -7.92 -6.96
N THR A 74 15.73 -7.67 -7.99
CA THR A 74 17.04 -8.32 -8.20
C THR A 74 18.21 -7.60 -7.51
N THR A 75 17.99 -6.40 -6.97
CA THR A 75 19.03 -5.64 -6.26
C THR A 75 19.10 -6.09 -4.80
N ASP A 76 20.31 -6.29 -4.28
CA ASP A 76 20.50 -6.50 -2.84
C ASP A 76 20.07 -5.26 -2.06
N ARG A 77 19.26 -5.47 -1.06
CA ARG A 77 18.72 -4.43 -0.17
C ARG A 77 19.19 -4.62 1.27
N GLY A 78 20.52 -4.75 1.44
CA GLY A 78 21.13 -4.93 2.75
C GLY A 78 20.90 -6.32 3.34
N GLY A 79 20.90 -7.35 2.49
CA GLY A 79 20.72 -8.75 2.87
C GLY A 79 19.30 -9.13 3.27
N ARG A 80 18.30 -8.28 3.00
CA ARG A 80 16.89 -8.64 3.22
C ARG A 80 16.45 -9.71 2.22
N THR A 81 15.74 -10.72 2.71
CA THR A 81 15.21 -11.83 1.92
C THR A 81 13.69 -11.91 2.03
N ALA A 82 13.00 -12.17 0.94
CA ALA A 82 11.55 -12.37 0.96
C ALA A 82 11.20 -13.66 1.72
N VAL A 83 10.24 -13.57 2.62
CA VAL A 83 9.69 -14.73 3.36
C VAL A 83 8.23 -14.97 3.03
N ALA A 84 7.49 -13.95 2.57
CA ALA A 84 6.12 -14.07 2.09
C ALA A 84 5.76 -12.97 1.10
N THR A 85 4.76 -13.24 0.25
CA THR A 85 4.12 -12.28 -0.66
C THR A 85 2.61 -12.42 -0.55
N GLU A 86 1.87 -11.33 -0.79
CA GLU A 86 0.39 -11.27 -0.64
C GLU A 86 -0.06 -11.96 0.65
N HIS A 87 0.63 -11.65 1.76
CA HIS A 87 0.44 -12.34 3.03
C HIS A 87 -0.78 -11.80 3.77
N ASP A 88 -1.83 -12.59 3.81
CA ASP A 88 -3.06 -12.25 4.54
C ASP A 88 -2.84 -12.34 6.05
N PHE A 89 -3.43 -11.41 6.78
CA PHE A 89 -3.38 -11.40 8.24
C PHE A 89 -4.73 -11.03 8.86
N ASP A 90 -4.93 -11.51 10.08
CA ASP A 90 -6.11 -11.24 10.90
C ASP A 90 -5.64 -11.20 12.37
N VAL A 91 -5.47 -10.00 12.89
CA VAL A 91 -4.95 -9.78 14.25
C VAL A 91 -5.85 -8.83 15.03
N THR A 92 -5.81 -8.93 16.35
CA THR A 92 -6.45 -7.98 17.26
C THR A 92 -5.38 -7.12 17.90
N LEU A 93 -5.52 -5.81 17.77
CA LEU A 93 -4.62 -4.80 18.32
C LEU A 93 -5.28 -4.14 19.53
N ASP A 94 -4.53 -3.99 20.62
CA ASP A 94 -4.95 -3.18 21.74
C ASP A 94 -4.73 -1.69 21.44
N ALA A 95 -5.81 -0.91 21.47
CA ALA A 95 -5.82 0.53 21.21
C ALA A 95 -6.54 1.28 22.33
N GLY A 96 -5.83 1.57 23.43
CA GLY A 96 -6.41 2.15 24.64
C GLY A 96 -7.41 1.21 25.30
N GLU A 97 -8.67 1.61 25.38
CA GLU A 97 -9.76 0.79 25.94
C GLU A 97 -10.40 -0.17 24.92
N TYR A 98 -9.94 -0.12 23.65
CA TYR A 98 -10.54 -0.88 22.56
C TYR A 98 -9.65 -2.03 22.12
N ALA A 99 -10.26 -3.19 21.85
CA ALA A 99 -9.65 -4.27 21.10
C ALA A 99 -10.09 -4.16 19.62
N VAL A 100 -9.16 -3.80 18.74
CA VAL A 100 -9.44 -3.52 17.32
C VAL A 100 -8.97 -4.67 16.47
N ARG A 101 -9.90 -5.43 15.88
CA ARG A 101 -9.57 -6.48 14.93
C ARG A 101 -9.28 -5.90 13.56
N ILE A 102 -8.09 -6.17 13.03
CA ILE A 102 -7.64 -5.69 11.71
C ILE A 102 -7.35 -6.89 10.81
N ARG A 103 -7.89 -6.82 9.60
CA ARG A 103 -7.63 -7.78 8.52
C ARG A 103 -7.05 -7.06 7.33
N GLY A 104 -6.13 -7.70 6.63
CA GLY A 104 -5.53 -7.14 5.43
C GLY A 104 -4.56 -8.11 4.80
N SER A 105 -3.90 -7.65 3.75
CA SER A 105 -2.79 -8.33 3.11
C SER A 105 -1.57 -7.42 3.08
N MET A 106 -0.38 -8.00 3.26
CA MET A 106 0.92 -7.35 3.07
C MET A 106 1.47 -7.79 1.73
N ASP A 107 1.74 -6.85 0.82
CA ASP A 107 2.21 -7.17 -0.53
C ASP A 107 3.49 -8.02 -0.49
N ARG A 108 4.40 -7.71 0.46
CA ARG A 108 5.61 -8.50 0.67
C ARG A 108 6.15 -8.34 2.08
N VAL A 109 6.56 -9.45 2.66
CA VAL A 109 7.27 -9.53 3.94
C VAL A 109 8.69 -10.02 3.70
N GLU A 110 9.66 -9.33 4.26
CA GLU A 110 11.09 -9.67 4.19
C GLU A 110 11.67 -9.91 5.58
N ALA A 111 12.61 -10.83 5.69
CA ALA A 111 13.46 -10.96 6.87
C ALA A 111 14.75 -10.17 6.65
N ASP A 112 15.15 -9.34 7.59
CA ASP A 112 16.46 -8.72 7.59
C ASP A 112 17.54 -9.64 8.20
N PRO A 113 18.84 -9.31 8.08
CA PRO A 113 19.92 -10.16 8.63
C PRO A 113 19.86 -10.35 10.14
N GLN A 114 19.10 -9.51 10.85
CA GLN A 114 18.87 -9.63 12.30
C GLN A 114 17.62 -10.46 12.63
N GLY A 115 16.93 -10.98 11.61
CA GLY A 115 15.70 -11.77 11.77
C GLY A 115 14.48 -10.93 12.11
N ARG A 116 14.50 -9.62 11.87
CA ARG A 116 13.33 -8.73 12.03
C ARG A 116 12.47 -8.78 10.77
N ALA A 117 11.16 -8.57 10.93
CA ALA A 117 10.25 -8.47 9.81
C ALA A 117 10.23 -7.06 9.22
N TYR A 118 10.39 -6.95 7.91
CA TYR A 118 10.30 -5.72 7.15
C TYR A 118 9.17 -5.81 6.13
N VAL A 119 8.23 -4.85 6.14
CA VAL A 119 7.06 -4.89 5.28
C VAL A 119 7.25 -3.95 4.10
N VAL A 120 7.00 -4.46 2.89
CA VAL A 120 7.04 -3.70 1.64
C VAL A 120 5.64 -3.61 1.07
N ASP A 121 5.24 -2.41 0.68
CA ASP A 121 3.96 -2.12 0.04
C ASP A 121 4.21 -1.44 -1.31
N PHE A 122 3.73 -2.05 -2.39
CA PHE A 122 3.90 -1.55 -3.74
C PHE A 122 2.82 -0.54 -4.09
N LYS A 123 3.21 0.59 -4.66
CA LYS A 123 2.31 1.67 -5.07
C LYS A 123 2.42 1.94 -6.57
N THR A 124 1.28 1.88 -7.23
CA THR A 124 1.11 2.17 -8.67
C THR A 124 0.39 3.50 -8.93
N GLY A 125 0.14 4.27 -7.89
CA GLY A 125 -0.47 5.59 -7.97
C GLY A 125 0.44 6.64 -8.60
N LYS A 126 -0.18 7.74 -9.09
CA LYS A 126 0.56 8.87 -9.70
C LYS A 126 1.22 9.79 -8.68
N GLY A 127 0.73 9.82 -7.45
CA GLY A 127 1.25 10.64 -6.36
C GLY A 127 2.07 9.82 -5.37
N ALA A 128 3.13 10.40 -4.83
CA ALA A 128 3.86 9.84 -3.71
C ALA A 128 3.74 10.79 -2.51
N PRO A 129 3.61 10.25 -1.29
CA PRO A 129 3.61 11.08 -0.09
C PRO A 129 4.96 11.78 0.10
N THR A 130 4.96 12.84 0.88
CA THR A 130 6.17 13.51 1.36
C THR A 130 6.89 12.64 2.39
N ARG A 131 8.13 13.00 2.73
CA ARG A 131 8.89 12.28 3.76
C ARG A 131 8.17 12.28 5.12
N ASP A 132 7.61 13.42 5.51
CA ASP A 132 6.93 13.58 6.78
C ASP A 132 5.61 12.79 6.83
N GLU A 133 4.90 12.72 5.71
CA GLU A 133 3.71 11.88 5.58
C GLU A 133 4.05 10.38 5.68
N VAL A 134 5.20 9.95 5.12
CA VAL A 134 5.64 8.56 5.23
C VAL A 134 6.04 8.22 6.66
N ALA A 135 6.71 9.12 7.37
CA ALA A 135 7.08 8.92 8.77
C ALA A 135 5.86 8.64 9.68
N ARG A 136 4.68 9.13 9.28
CA ARG A 136 3.39 8.89 9.94
C ARG A 136 2.36 8.22 9.03
N HIS A 137 2.82 7.35 8.12
CA HIS A 137 1.91 6.67 7.20
C HIS A 137 1.10 5.60 7.94
N PRO A 138 -0.24 5.73 8.02
CA PRO A 138 -1.05 4.86 8.86
C PRO A 138 -0.97 3.39 8.45
N GLN A 139 -1.03 3.09 7.15
CA GLN A 139 -0.98 1.72 6.63
C GLN A 139 0.32 1.02 7.02
N LEU A 140 1.48 1.67 6.82
CA LEU A 140 2.78 1.09 7.19
C LEU A 140 2.90 0.87 8.70
N ALA A 141 2.38 1.81 9.48
CA ALA A 141 2.39 1.69 10.94
C ALA A 141 1.49 0.54 11.42
N VAL A 142 0.31 0.37 10.82
CA VAL A 142 -0.60 -0.75 11.12
C VAL A 142 0.04 -2.08 10.77
N TYR A 143 0.74 -2.19 9.64
CA TYR A 143 1.49 -3.40 9.30
C TYR A 143 2.55 -3.74 10.35
N GLN A 144 3.31 -2.74 10.83
CA GLN A 144 4.31 -2.96 11.88
C GLN A 144 3.68 -3.37 13.23
N LEU A 145 2.51 -2.81 13.57
CA LEU A 145 1.74 -3.28 14.73
C LEU A 145 1.24 -4.72 14.53
N ALA A 146 0.73 -5.05 13.35
CA ALA A 146 0.27 -6.40 13.04
C ALA A 146 1.41 -7.42 13.15
N VAL A 147 2.62 -7.08 12.69
CA VAL A 147 3.83 -7.90 12.89
C VAL A 147 4.08 -8.15 14.38
N ARG A 148 4.00 -7.12 15.22
CA ARG A 148 4.18 -7.22 16.67
C ARG A 148 3.15 -8.15 17.32
N GLU A 149 1.92 -8.17 16.79
CA GLU A 149 0.83 -9.01 17.29
C GLU A 149 0.78 -10.39 16.63
N GLY A 150 1.82 -10.77 15.87
CA GLY A 150 1.99 -12.13 15.36
C GLY A 150 1.44 -12.37 13.97
N ALA A 151 1.14 -11.33 13.21
CA ALA A 151 0.62 -11.44 11.84
C ALA A 151 1.51 -12.28 10.90
N VAL A 152 2.80 -12.40 11.21
CA VAL A 152 3.80 -13.07 10.36
C VAL A 152 4.52 -14.22 11.06
N ASP A 153 4.07 -14.63 12.25
CA ASP A 153 4.74 -15.67 13.04
C ASP A 153 4.93 -16.97 12.23
N GLU A 154 3.94 -17.37 11.44
CA GLU A 154 3.98 -18.60 10.64
C GLU A 154 5.10 -18.61 9.59
N VAL A 155 5.36 -17.45 8.94
CA VAL A 155 6.41 -17.32 7.91
C VAL A 155 7.79 -17.05 8.52
N PHE A 156 7.87 -16.89 9.84
CA PHE A 156 9.08 -16.84 10.64
C PHE A 156 9.28 -18.11 11.51
N GLU A 157 8.79 -19.25 11.05
CA GLU A 157 8.94 -20.56 11.72
C GLU A 157 8.32 -20.59 13.13
N GLY A 158 7.21 -19.91 13.33
CA GLY A 158 6.50 -19.78 14.62
C GLY A 158 7.17 -18.84 15.62
N ARG A 159 8.24 -18.14 15.22
CA ARG A 159 8.86 -17.10 16.04
C ARG A 159 8.17 -15.76 15.78
N ARG A 160 8.06 -14.93 16.79
CA ARG A 160 7.55 -13.57 16.66
C ARG A 160 8.69 -12.60 16.38
N PRO A 161 8.86 -12.15 15.12
CA PRO A 161 9.91 -11.19 14.81
C PRO A 161 9.56 -9.80 15.32
N GLU A 162 10.59 -9.02 15.69
CA GLU A 162 10.43 -7.59 15.90
C GLU A 162 10.20 -6.87 14.54
N PRO A 163 9.41 -5.79 14.50
CA PRO A 163 9.33 -4.96 13.31
C PRO A 163 10.68 -4.31 12.98
N GLY A 164 11.17 -4.50 11.78
CA GLY A 164 12.40 -3.89 11.25
C GLY A 164 12.15 -2.57 10.52
N GLY A 165 10.88 -2.24 10.28
CA GLY A 165 10.43 -1.09 9.51
C GLY A 165 9.47 -1.50 8.40
N ALA A 166 9.05 -0.50 7.60
CA ALA A 166 8.22 -0.72 6.44
C ALA A 166 8.53 0.31 5.34
N GLU A 167 8.22 0.01 4.08
CA GLU A 167 8.45 0.96 2.97
C GLU A 167 7.34 0.94 1.93
N LEU A 168 7.16 2.10 1.28
CA LEU A 168 6.41 2.23 0.05
C LEU A 168 7.39 2.16 -1.13
N VAL A 169 7.13 1.28 -2.07
CA VAL A 169 7.87 1.18 -3.32
C VAL A 169 7.01 1.71 -4.45
N GLN A 170 7.33 2.92 -4.93
CA GLN A 170 6.55 3.64 -5.93
C GLN A 170 6.92 3.14 -7.34
N LEU A 171 6.26 2.12 -7.84
CA LEU A 171 6.59 1.50 -9.13
C LEU A 171 6.34 2.44 -10.32
N ARG A 172 5.38 3.36 -10.19
CA ARG A 172 5.06 4.33 -11.25
C ARG A 172 6.02 5.53 -11.28
N GLN A 173 6.82 5.72 -10.25
CA GLN A 173 7.72 6.85 -10.13
C GLN A 173 9.17 6.37 -10.00
N GLY A 174 10.05 6.96 -10.82
CA GLY A 174 11.49 6.74 -10.67
C GLY A 174 12.07 7.47 -9.45
N ALA A 175 13.21 7.00 -9.01
CA ALA A 175 14.00 7.64 -7.98
C ALA A 175 14.60 8.97 -8.47
N ALA A 176 15.12 9.78 -7.54
CA ALA A 176 15.94 10.93 -7.91
C ALA A 176 17.24 10.48 -8.63
N GLN A 177 17.81 11.34 -9.46
CA GLN A 177 19.03 11.00 -10.25
C GLN A 177 20.17 10.46 -9.39
N ARG A 178 20.38 11.05 -8.20
CA ARG A 178 21.38 10.61 -7.22
C ARG A 178 21.12 9.22 -6.64
N ASP A 179 19.88 8.75 -6.69
CA ASP A 179 19.40 7.49 -6.09
C ASP A 179 19.15 6.41 -7.17
N GLY A 180 19.70 6.57 -8.38
CA GLY A 180 19.58 5.63 -9.48
C GLY A 180 18.68 6.08 -10.63
N GLY A 181 18.05 7.24 -10.53
CA GLY A 181 17.25 7.85 -11.59
C GLY A 181 15.94 7.10 -11.87
N ASP A 182 15.40 7.35 -13.07
CA ASP A 182 14.08 6.85 -13.46
C ASP A 182 14.02 5.32 -13.66
N ALA A 183 15.17 4.67 -13.70
CA ALA A 183 15.28 3.23 -13.91
C ALA A 183 14.97 2.39 -12.65
N VAL A 184 15.03 2.98 -11.45
CA VAL A 184 14.71 2.33 -10.19
C VAL A 184 13.50 3.00 -9.57
N PRO A 185 12.67 2.28 -8.78
CA PRO A 185 11.50 2.89 -8.15
C PRO A 185 11.92 3.87 -7.06
N LYS A 186 11.09 4.87 -6.80
CA LYS A 186 11.22 5.72 -5.62
C LYS A 186 10.83 4.92 -4.38
N ILE A 187 11.75 4.78 -3.43
CA ILE A 187 11.55 4.07 -2.17
C ILE A 187 11.36 5.10 -1.05
N GLN A 188 10.39 4.86 -0.18
CA GLN A 188 10.07 5.73 0.94
C GLN A 188 9.88 4.87 2.20
N ALA A 189 10.89 4.86 3.05
CA ALA A 189 10.90 4.04 4.26
C ALA A 189 10.27 4.75 5.46
N GLN A 190 9.53 3.99 6.25
CA GLN A 190 9.13 4.29 7.61
C GLN A 190 10.00 3.46 8.55
N GLU A 191 10.64 4.12 9.50
CA GLU A 191 11.48 3.46 10.50
C GLU A 191 10.68 2.49 11.36
N ALA A 192 11.38 1.55 11.99
CA ALA A 192 10.79 0.61 12.92
C ALA A 192 10.06 1.34 14.05
N LEU A 193 8.80 0.96 14.30
CA LEU A 193 8.05 1.47 15.43
C LEU A 193 8.62 0.87 16.73
N SER A 194 9.33 1.68 17.49
CA SER A 194 9.80 1.26 18.81
C SER A 194 8.63 1.11 19.80
N ALA A 195 8.83 0.29 20.84
CA ALA A 195 7.84 0.07 21.90
C ALA A 195 7.55 1.32 22.76
N GLY A 196 8.14 2.47 22.44
CA GLY A 196 7.98 3.74 23.15
C GLY A 196 7.10 4.74 22.40
N SER A 197 7.33 6.03 22.67
CA SER A 197 6.53 7.17 22.18
C SER A 197 6.43 7.28 20.65
N SER A 198 7.37 6.71 19.89
CA SER A 198 7.34 6.76 18.43
C SER A 198 6.20 5.93 17.82
N GLY A 199 5.66 4.93 18.53
CA GLY A 199 4.51 4.12 18.11
C GLY A 199 3.17 4.57 18.70
N ALA A 200 3.16 5.44 19.71
CA ALA A 200 1.95 5.83 20.42
C ALA A 200 0.89 6.47 19.52
N TRP A 201 1.30 7.30 18.56
CA TRP A 201 0.39 7.99 17.65
C TRP A 201 -0.52 7.06 16.83
N VAL A 202 -0.04 5.87 16.47
CA VAL A 202 -0.86 4.92 15.69
C VAL A 202 -1.87 4.21 16.60
N GLY A 203 -1.53 3.94 17.86
CA GLY A 203 -2.47 3.47 18.87
C GLY A 203 -3.58 4.50 19.11
N ASP A 204 -3.24 5.77 19.27
CA ASP A 204 -4.20 6.88 19.42
C ASP A 204 -5.10 7.02 18.18
N LEU A 205 -4.54 6.85 16.98
CA LEU A 205 -5.29 6.86 15.73
C LEU A 205 -6.32 5.72 15.69
N LEU A 206 -5.91 4.50 16.06
CA LEU A 206 -6.78 3.33 16.11
C LEU A 206 -7.87 3.49 17.19
N ALA A 207 -7.52 3.96 18.38
CA ALA A 207 -8.48 4.23 19.45
C ALA A 207 -9.52 5.29 19.01
N THR A 208 -9.07 6.37 18.37
CA THR A 208 -9.96 7.41 17.82
C THR A 208 -10.90 6.83 16.76
N ALA A 209 -10.37 5.98 15.86
CA ALA A 209 -11.19 5.35 14.83
C ALA A 209 -12.21 4.38 15.43
N ALA A 210 -11.81 3.55 16.40
CA ALA A 210 -12.67 2.63 17.11
C ALA A 210 -13.80 3.36 17.84
N GLY A 211 -13.49 4.41 18.60
CA GLY A 211 -14.48 5.22 19.29
C GLY A 211 -15.52 5.83 18.34
N ARG A 212 -15.08 6.37 17.18
CA ARG A 212 -16.00 6.91 16.17
C ARG A 212 -16.93 5.86 15.58
N VAL A 213 -16.41 4.64 15.36
CA VAL A 213 -17.22 3.53 14.84
C VAL A 213 -18.25 3.08 15.87
N LEU A 214 -17.85 2.92 17.12
CA LEU A 214 -18.74 2.49 18.22
C LEU A 214 -19.78 3.55 18.58
N ASP A 215 -19.42 4.82 18.52
CA ASP A 215 -20.33 5.95 18.73
C ASP A 215 -21.24 6.22 17.52
N GLU A 216 -21.05 5.51 16.41
CA GLU A 216 -21.73 5.74 15.12
C GLU A 216 -21.60 7.20 14.63
N ARG A 217 -20.48 7.87 14.97
CA ARG A 217 -20.24 9.28 14.64
C ARG A 217 -19.39 9.42 13.38
N PHE A 218 -20.06 9.53 12.25
CA PHE A 218 -19.45 9.66 10.93
C PHE A 218 -19.61 11.08 10.36
N ALA A 219 -19.37 12.10 11.18
CA ALA A 219 -19.46 13.48 10.73
C ALA A 219 -18.43 13.73 9.61
N PRO A 220 -18.84 14.35 8.48
CA PRO A 220 -17.93 14.66 7.40
C PRO A 220 -16.93 15.74 7.83
N ALA A 221 -15.65 15.53 7.51
CA ALA A 221 -14.59 16.49 7.76
C ALA A 221 -14.13 17.12 6.44
N THR A 222 -13.89 18.44 6.45
CA THR A 222 -13.37 19.18 5.30
C THR A 222 -11.84 19.03 5.21
N GLY A 223 -11.29 18.99 3.99
CA GLY A 223 -9.86 18.93 3.73
C GLY A 223 -9.55 18.98 2.24
N GLU A 224 -8.29 18.82 1.86
CA GLU A 224 -7.84 18.83 0.47
C GLU A 224 -8.56 17.80 -0.43
N HIS A 225 -8.96 16.67 0.13
CA HIS A 225 -9.74 15.65 -0.56
C HIS A 225 -11.11 16.14 -1.04
N CYS A 226 -11.67 17.20 -0.42
CA CYS A 226 -12.94 17.79 -0.82
C CYS A 226 -12.92 18.38 -2.23
N LYS A 227 -11.75 18.81 -2.71
CA LYS A 227 -11.58 19.35 -4.08
C LYS A 227 -11.93 18.33 -5.17
N ARG A 228 -11.81 17.05 -4.89
CA ARG A 228 -12.05 15.92 -5.82
C ARG A 228 -13.15 14.97 -5.34
N CYS A 229 -13.91 15.36 -4.33
CA CYS A 229 -14.94 14.52 -3.74
C CYS A 229 -16.20 14.48 -4.62
N SER A 230 -16.61 13.28 -5.02
CA SER A 230 -17.83 13.09 -5.83
C SER A 230 -19.11 13.44 -5.07
N PHE A 231 -19.05 13.54 -3.74
CA PHE A 231 -20.19 13.89 -2.87
C PHE A 231 -20.18 15.36 -2.45
N ARG A 232 -19.34 16.19 -3.05
CA ARG A 232 -19.16 17.59 -2.64
C ARG A 232 -20.47 18.38 -2.59
N SER A 233 -21.29 18.25 -3.62
CA SER A 233 -22.58 18.93 -3.75
C SER A 233 -23.67 18.46 -2.79
N SER A 234 -23.45 17.33 -2.12
CA SER A 234 -24.39 16.74 -1.14
C SER A 234 -23.78 16.66 0.26
N CYS A 235 -22.58 17.20 0.45
CA CYS A 235 -21.85 17.09 1.72
C CYS A 235 -22.29 18.18 2.70
N SER A 236 -22.86 17.79 3.84
CA SER A 236 -23.34 18.73 4.89
C SER A 236 -22.23 19.57 5.53
N ALA A 237 -20.94 19.18 5.37
CA ALA A 237 -19.80 19.97 5.83
C ALA A 237 -19.47 21.16 4.93
N LEU A 238 -20.04 21.24 3.73
CA LEU A 238 -19.79 22.30 2.74
C LEU A 238 -21.08 23.13 2.54
N PRO A 239 -20.95 24.44 2.28
CA PRO A 239 -22.11 25.31 2.04
C PRO A 239 -23.01 24.80 0.91
N GLU A 240 -22.42 24.24 -0.14
CA GLU A 240 -23.13 23.73 -1.33
C GLU A 240 -24.00 22.51 -1.03
N GLY A 241 -23.64 21.73 -0.01
CA GLY A 241 -24.35 20.52 0.37
C GLY A 241 -25.32 20.67 1.53
N ARG A 242 -25.41 21.87 2.11
CA ARG A 242 -26.38 22.18 3.16
C ARG A 242 -27.76 22.28 2.52
N GLN A 243 -28.59 21.27 2.73
CA GLN A 243 -30.01 21.42 2.45
C GLN A 243 -30.60 22.32 3.53
N THR A 244 -31.07 23.46 3.14
CA THR A 244 -32.05 24.23 3.92
C THR A 244 -33.39 23.50 3.79
N VAL A 245 -33.70 22.67 4.75
CA VAL A 245 -35.08 22.20 4.94
C VAL A 245 -35.75 23.34 5.68
N GLU A 246 -36.63 24.09 5.02
CA GLU A 246 -37.59 24.98 5.66
C GLU A 246 -38.68 24.16 6.37
#